data_7149851bd8db75998d4a1764693a3718
#
_entry.id   7149851bd8db75998d4a1764693a3718
#
_cell.length_a   1.000
_cell.length_b   1.000
_cell.length_c   1.000
_cell.angle_alpha   90.00
_cell.angle_beta   90.00
_cell.angle_gamma   90.00
#
_symmetry.space_group_name_H-M   'P 1'
#
loop_
_entity.id
_entity.type
_entity.pdbx_description
1 polymer ?
#
loop_
_entity_poly.entity_id
_entity_poly.type
_entity_poly.pdbx_seq_one_letter_code
_entity_poly.pdbx_strand_id
1 'polypeptide(L)'
;MSEPNFFGIDYSIGATFIGDTTTRTGRWGAIHFTTNTHIDAIAAQNYDGSTLSGQTFDAATTLYGVFTSIKLQNGHCVAYKL
;
A
#
# COMPACT_ATOMS: atom_id res chain seq x y z
N MET A 1 -2.62 -6.32 -23.45
CA MET A 1 -1.17 -6.24 -23.29
C MET A 1 -0.85 -5.68 -21.92
N SER A 2 0.04 -6.34 -21.20
CA SER A 2 0.38 -5.84 -19.86
C SER A 2 1.27 -4.61 -19.97
N GLU A 3 1.14 -3.75 -18.97
CA GLU A 3 2.00 -2.60 -18.83
C GLU A 3 3.42 -3.04 -18.46
N PRO A 4 4.45 -2.24 -18.77
CA PRO A 4 5.78 -2.52 -18.29
C PRO A 4 5.84 -2.57 -16.77
N ASN A 5 6.62 -3.49 -16.23
CA ASN A 5 6.82 -3.58 -14.81
C ASN A 5 7.74 -2.47 -14.32
N PHE A 6 7.28 -1.72 -13.32
CA PHE A 6 8.10 -0.82 -12.56
C PHE A 6 8.29 -1.41 -11.16
N PHE A 7 9.52 -1.55 -10.71
CA PHE A 7 9.80 -2.08 -9.37
C PHE A 7 9.19 -3.47 -9.15
N GLY A 8 9.06 -4.27 -10.21
CA GLY A 8 8.48 -5.61 -10.12
C GLY A 8 6.97 -5.64 -10.06
N ILE A 9 6.29 -4.53 -10.37
CA ILE A 9 4.84 -4.45 -10.30
C ILE A 9 4.26 -4.60 -11.70
N ASP A 10 3.30 -5.51 -11.82
CA ASP A 10 2.50 -5.67 -13.03
C ASP A 10 1.07 -5.22 -12.72
N TYR A 11 0.71 -4.05 -13.21
CA TYR A 11 -0.59 -3.46 -12.93
C TYR A 11 -1.75 -4.27 -13.50
N SER A 12 -1.48 -5.18 -14.43
CA SER A 12 -2.52 -6.07 -14.97
C SER A 12 -2.93 -7.16 -13.98
N ILE A 13 -2.17 -7.41 -12.94
CA ILE A 13 -2.52 -8.41 -11.91
C ILE A 13 -3.71 -7.95 -11.09
N GLY A 14 -3.85 -6.65 -10.90
CA GLY A 14 -4.97 -6.07 -10.18
C GLY A 14 -4.56 -5.29 -8.95
N ALA A 15 -5.56 -4.83 -8.23
CA ALA A 15 -5.36 -3.99 -7.07
C ALA A 15 -6.47 -4.24 -6.04
N THR A 16 -6.19 -3.87 -4.79
CA THR A 16 -7.15 -3.89 -3.70
C THR A 16 -7.43 -2.46 -3.27
N PHE A 17 -8.69 -2.04 -3.32
CA PHE A 17 -9.08 -0.75 -2.76
C PHE A 17 -9.34 -0.92 -1.27
N ILE A 18 -8.69 -0.11 -0.46
CA ILE A 18 -8.83 -0.17 1.00
C ILE A 18 -9.42 1.14 1.46
N GLY A 19 -10.67 1.09 1.91
CA GLY A 19 -11.41 2.26 2.37
C GLY A 19 -11.99 2.10 3.76
N ASP A 20 -11.53 1.11 4.52
CA ASP A 20 -12.01 0.85 5.86
C ASP A 20 -10.84 0.66 6.84
N THR A 21 -11.16 0.40 8.10
CA THR A 21 -10.18 0.22 9.17
C THR A 21 -9.91 -1.24 9.50
N THR A 22 -10.30 -2.14 8.61
CA THR A 22 -10.05 -3.58 8.78
C THR A 22 -8.65 -3.93 8.34
N THR A 23 -7.97 -4.81 9.05
CA THR A 23 -6.68 -5.33 8.63
C THR A 23 -6.84 -6.14 7.35
N ARG A 24 -6.05 -5.78 6.32
CA ARG A 24 -6.00 -6.50 5.05
C ARG A 24 -4.64 -7.19 4.94
N THR A 25 -4.66 -8.41 4.48
CA THR A 25 -3.45 -9.18 4.23
C THR A 25 -3.37 -9.55 2.76
N GLY A 26 -2.16 -9.63 2.24
CA GLY A 26 -1.94 -9.96 0.85
C GLY A 26 -0.48 -9.75 0.47
N ARG A 27 -0.26 -9.38 -0.79
CA ARG A 27 1.08 -9.07 -1.27
C ARG A 27 0.96 -7.97 -2.31
N TRP A 28 1.49 -6.80 -1.97
CA TRP A 28 1.37 -5.61 -2.81
C TRP A 28 2.74 -4.99 -3.04
N GLY A 29 2.94 -4.48 -4.25
CA GLY A 29 4.19 -3.82 -4.62
C GLY A 29 4.14 -2.31 -4.55
N ALA A 30 2.95 -1.72 -4.52
CA ALA A 30 2.77 -0.28 -4.38
C ALA A 30 1.47 0.01 -3.67
N ILE A 31 1.47 1.07 -2.87
CA ILE A 31 0.26 1.57 -2.21
C ILE A 31 0.14 3.04 -2.56
N HIS A 32 -0.95 3.40 -3.24
CA HIS A 32 -1.25 4.76 -3.64
C HIS A 32 -2.37 5.31 -2.76
N PHE A 33 -2.10 6.39 -2.04
CA PHE A 33 -3.08 7.01 -1.15
C PHE A 33 -3.93 7.99 -1.95
N THR A 34 -5.23 7.75 -2.00
CA THR A 34 -6.16 8.57 -2.75
C THR A 34 -6.67 9.76 -1.95
N THR A 35 -6.55 9.70 -0.63
CA THR A 35 -6.86 10.79 0.29
C THR A 35 -5.77 10.88 1.33
N ASN A 36 -5.79 11.93 2.16
CA ASN A 36 -4.93 11.99 3.32
C ASN A 36 -5.25 10.79 4.21
N THR A 37 -4.26 9.99 4.53
CA THR A 37 -4.46 8.69 5.16
C THR A 37 -3.51 8.53 6.35
N HIS A 38 -4.06 8.10 7.48
CA HIS A 38 -3.28 7.72 8.64
C HIS A 38 -3.24 6.21 8.74
N ILE A 39 -2.03 5.66 8.80
CA ILE A 39 -1.82 4.21 8.88
C ILE A 39 -1.75 3.80 10.34
N ASP A 40 -2.60 2.85 10.74
CA ASP A 40 -2.57 2.26 12.07
C ASP A 40 -1.47 1.20 12.16
N ALA A 41 -1.41 0.30 11.19
CA ALA A 41 -0.38 -0.74 11.14
C ALA A 41 -0.08 -1.12 9.70
N ILE A 42 1.19 -1.40 9.42
CA ILE A 42 1.63 -1.85 8.10
C ILE A 42 2.86 -2.73 8.25
N ALA A 43 2.94 -3.78 7.45
CA ALA A 43 4.10 -4.66 7.41
C ALA A 43 4.65 -4.73 5.99
N ALA A 44 5.96 -4.63 5.87
CA ALA A 44 6.67 -4.73 4.62
C ALA A 44 7.91 -5.61 4.80
N GLN A 45 8.17 -6.47 3.80
CA GLN A 45 9.27 -7.45 3.89
C GLN A 45 10.62 -6.81 3.64
N ASN A 46 10.67 -5.72 2.89
CA ASN A 46 11.92 -5.15 2.40
C ASN A 46 12.18 -3.73 2.87
N TYR A 47 11.58 -3.34 3.98
CA TYR A 47 11.85 -2.05 4.61
C TYR A 47 12.70 -2.25 5.85
N ASP A 48 13.72 -1.43 5.98
CA ASP A 48 14.58 -1.37 7.16
C ASP A 48 14.31 -0.10 7.95
N GLY A 49 14.77 -0.09 9.18
CA GLY A 49 14.71 1.09 10.03
C GLY A 49 13.40 1.22 10.76
N SER A 50 12.92 2.44 10.87
CA SER A 50 11.69 2.72 11.63
C SER A 50 10.46 2.23 10.88
N THR A 51 9.44 1.84 11.63
CA THR A 51 8.18 1.38 11.05
C THR A 51 7.43 2.53 10.37
N LEU A 52 6.66 2.17 9.33
CA LEU A 52 5.72 3.07 8.70
C LEU A 52 4.39 3.16 9.46
N SER A 53 4.18 2.29 10.44
CA SER A 53 2.97 2.32 11.26
C SER A 53 2.88 3.61 12.04
N GLY A 54 1.67 4.17 12.12
CA GLY A 54 1.44 5.44 12.81
C GLY A 54 1.75 6.67 11.98
N GLN A 55 2.19 6.53 10.74
CA GLN A 55 2.51 7.65 9.87
C GLN A 55 1.27 8.15 9.13
N THR A 56 1.28 9.43 8.77
CA THR A 56 0.24 10.04 7.95
C THR A 56 0.82 10.38 6.58
N PHE A 57 0.09 10.04 5.53
CA PHE A 57 0.51 10.32 4.15
C PHE A 57 -0.54 11.19 3.47
N ASP A 58 -0.07 12.16 2.69
CA ASP A 58 -0.94 13.04 1.93
C ASP A 58 -1.53 12.30 0.72
N ALA A 59 -2.67 12.81 0.23
CA ALA A 59 -3.26 12.33 -1.02
C ALA A 59 -2.22 12.36 -2.15
N ALA A 60 -2.33 11.39 -3.06
CA ALA A 60 -1.45 11.22 -4.21
C ALA A 60 -0.02 10.75 -3.87
N THR A 61 0.26 10.38 -2.61
CA THR A 61 1.52 9.75 -2.25
C THR A 61 1.49 8.27 -2.62
N THR A 62 2.60 7.75 -3.13
CA THR A 62 2.73 6.32 -3.46
C THR A 62 3.93 5.74 -2.76
N LEU A 63 3.74 4.61 -2.09
CA LEU A 63 4.81 3.84 -1.46
C LEU A 63 5.10 2.60 -2.31
N TYR A 64 6.39 2.28 -2.47
CA TYR A 64 6.85 1.10 -3.20
C TYR A 64 7.56 0.16 -2.25
N GLY A 65 7.33 -1.13 -2.42
CA GLY A 65 7.97 -2.15 -1.60
C GLY A 65 7.27 -3.49 -1.75
N VAL A 66 7.44 -4.36 -0.77
CA VAL A 66 6.68 -5.62 -0.68
C VAL A 66 5.89 -5.58 0.61
N PHE A 67 4.63 -5.18 0.49
CA PHE A 67 3.74 -5.01 1.63
C PHE A 67 2.90 -6.27 1.80
N THR A 68 2.81 -6.76 3.03
CA THR A 68 2.11 -8.01 3.35
C THR A 68 0.85 -7.79 4.18
N SER A 69 0.74 -6.69 4.87
CA SER A 69 -0.48 -6.32 5.59
C SER A 69 -0.58 -4.82 5.73
N ILE A 70 -1.80 -4.33 5.84
CA ILE A 70 -2.07 -2.92 6.08
C ILE A 70 -3.38 -2.76 6.85
N LYS A 71 -3.39 -1.82 7.78
CA LYS A 71 -4.58 -1.40 8.50
C LYS A 71 -4.57 0.12 8.58
N LEU A 72 -5.61 0.74 8.08
CA LEU A 72 -5.75 2.20 8.13
C LEU A 72 -6.49 2.62 9.39
N GLN A 73 -6.11 3.76 9.95
CA GLN A 73 -6.91 4.42 10.98
C GLN A 73 -7.97 5.31 10.34
N ASN A 74 -7.63 5.96 9.22
CA ASN A 74 -8.57 6.70 8.39
C ASN A 74 -7.99 6.85 6.99
N GLY A 75 -8.82 7.29 6.04
CA GLY A 75 -8.41 7.54 4.68
C GLY A 75 -8.69 6.36 3.76
N HIS A 76 -8.14 6.45 2.55
CA HIS A 76 -8.33 5.44 1.49
C HIS A 76 -7.05 5.26 0.70
N CYS A 77 -6.84 4.04 0.23
CA CYS A 77 -5.71 3.76 -0.64
C CYS A 77 -6.03 2.64 -1.62
N VAL A 78 -5.21 2.55 -2.67
CA VAL A 78 -5.23 1.45 -3.63
C VAL A 78 -3.91 0.72 -3.52
N ALA A 79 -3.96 -0.57 -3.22
CA ALA A 79 -2.77 -1.40 -3.10
C ALA A 79 -2.67 -2.29 -4.34
N TYR A 80 -1.61 -2.10 -5.12
CA TYR A 80 -1.39 -2.83 -6.37
C TYR A 80 -0.70 -4.16 -6.09
N LYS A 81 -1.31 -5.23 -6.55
CA LYS A 81 -0.81 -6.60 -6.32
C LYS A 81 0.50 -6.86 -7.05
N LEU A 82 1.32 -7.66 -6.39
CA LEU A 82 2.53 -8.20 -7.01
C LEU A 82 2.21 -9.45 -7.82
#